data_96c42864fbedb40358fcb69e2c5292a6
#
_entry.id   96c42864fbedb40358fcb69e2c5292a6
#
_cell.length_a   1.000
_cell.length_b   1.000
_cell.length_c   1.000
_cell.angle_alpha   90.00
_cell.angle_beta   90.00
_cell.angle_gamma   90.00
#
_symmetry.space_group_name_H-M   'P 1'
#
loop_
_entity.id
_entity.type
_entity.pdbx_description
1 polymer ?
#
loop_
_entity_poly.entity_id
_entity_poly.type
_entity_poly.pdbx_seq_one_letter_code
_entity_poly.pdbx_strand_id
1 'polypeptide(L)'
;YQPKKKFDLIHSMEVLYYLSDPKRIIKNIYNSWMQINGRLIIGIDLYFENQESHTWEDRVGTEMKMFKESEWISFFELAGFREIKSWRSNKQKDWAGTLVVTGKK
;
A
#
# COMPACT_ATOMS: atom_id res chain seq x y z
N TYR A 1 -13.56 -8.05 8.49
CA TYR A 1 -13.81 -7.07 9.53
C TYR A 1 -14.52 -5.84 8.99
N GLN A 2 -15.55 -5.43 9.66
CA GLN A 2 -16.24 -4.18 9.33
C GLN A 2 -16.37 -3.34 10.60
N PRO A 3 -15.78 -2.15 10.63
CA PRO A 3 -15.87 -1.28 11.80
C PRO A 3 -17.30 -0.75 11.99
N LYS A 4 -17.71 -0.56 13.24
CA LYS A 4 -19.00 0.05 13.56
C LYS A 4 -19.05 1.52 13.18
N LYS A 5 -17.89 2.19 13.18
CA LYS A 5 -17.74 3.60 12.80
C LYS A 5 -16.64 3.71 11.76
N LYS A 6 -16.88 4.44 10.69
CA LYS A 6 -15.90 4.63 9.64
C LYS A 6 -14.83 5.63 10.06
N PHE A 7 -13.66 5.53 9.42
CA PHE A 7 -12.48 6.30 9.80
C PHE A 7 -12.19 7.42 8.80
N ASP A 8 -11.67 8.53 9.32
CA ASP A 8 -11.20 9.66 8.51
C ASP A 8 -9.77 9.45 7.99
N LEU A 9 -9.00 8.65 8.70
CA LEU A 9 -7.62 8.34 8.32
C LEU A 9 -7.34 6.87 8.62
N ILE A 10 -6.81 6.19 7.63
CA ILE A 10 -6.31 4.81 7.78
C ILE A 10 -4.86 4.80 7.32
N HIS A 11 -4.02 4.19 8.12
CA HIS A 11 -2.58 4.13 7.90
C HIS A 11 -2.12 2.68 8.01
N SER A 12 -1.34 2.24 7.03
CA SER A 12 -0.76 0.90 7.02
C SER A 12 0.68 0.97 6.56
N MET A 13 1.58 0.38 7.35
CA MET A 13 3.01 0.35 7.04
C MET A 13 3.50 -1.10 7.06
N GLU A 14 4.17 -1.53 5.98
CA GLU A 14 4.87 -2.81 5.90
C GLU A 14 3.98 -4.04 6.07
N VAL A 15 2.68 -3.96 5.71
CA VAL A 15 1.72 -5.03 5.93
C VAL A 15 1.15 -5.59 4.63
N LEU A 16 0.76 -4.73 3.69
CA LEU A 16 -0.08 -5.12 2.56
C LEU A 16 0.57 -6.14 1.62
N TYR A 17 1.89 -6.16 1.52
CA TYR A 17 2.57 -7.14 0.65
C TYR A 17 2.61 -8.56 1.25
N TYR A 18 2.23 -8.72 2.51
CA TYR A 18 2.05 -10.05 3.11
C TYR A 18 0.67 -10.64 2.82
N LEU A 19 -0.27 -9.82 2.36
CA LEU A 19 -1.64 -10.26 2.12
C LEU A 19 -1.75 -10.89 0.74
N SER A 20 -2.63 -11.88 0.61
CA SER A 20 -2.79 -12.63 -0.64
C SER A 20 -3.39 -11.79 -1.76
N ASP A 21 -4.21 -10.79 -1.42
CA ASP A 21 -4.89 -9.95 -2.41
C ASP A 21 -4.98 -8.50 -1.94
N PRO A 22 -3.87 -7.74 -2.05
CA PRO A 22 -3.87 -6.33 -1.61
C PRO A 22 -4.88 -5.46 -2.34
N LYS A 23 -5.11 -5.73 -3.62
CA LYS A 23 -6.09 -5.00 -4.44
C LYS A 23 -7.48 -5.07 -3.81
N ARG A 24 -7.90 -6.27 -3.42
CA ARG A 24 -9.20 -6.50 -2.80
C ARG A 24 -9.31 -5.83 -1.44
N ILE A 25 -8.25 -5.89 -0.64
CA ILE A 25 -8.22 -5.27 0.67
C ILE A 25 -8.34 -3.76 0.56
N ILE A 26 -7.62 -3.13 -0.36
CA ILE A 26 -7.69 -1.69 -0.59
C ILE A 26 -9.10 -1.27 -1.00
N LYS A 27 -9.73 -2.05 -1.88
CA LYS A 27 -11.12 -1.80 -2.28
C LYS A 27 -12.09 -1.93 -1.10
N ASN A 28 -11.90 -2.93 -0.26
CA ASN A 28 -12.74 -3.14 0.93
C ASN A 28 -12.58 -1.99 1.94
N ILE A 29 -11.34 -1.52 2.13
CA ILE A 29 -11.07 -0.35 2.98
C ILE A 29 -11.83 0.86 2.45
N TYR A 30 -11.74 1.12 1.15
CA TYR A 30 -12.47 2.23 0.51
C TYR A 30 -13.98 2.13 0.76
N ASN A 31 -14.56 0.97 0.49
CA ASN A 31 -16.01 0.81 0.52
C ASN A 31 -16.59 0.78 1.94
N SER A 32 -15.91 0.10 2.86
CA SER A 32 -16.50 -0.29 4.14
C SER A 32 -15.89 0.39 5.36
N TRP A 33 -14.68 0.90 5.26
CA TRP A 33 -13.96 1.43 6.43
C TRP A 33 -13.82 2.94 6.43
N MET A 34 -13.90 3.60 5.26
CA MET A 34 -13.54 5.00 5.15
C MET A 34 -14.74 5.93 5.07
N GLN A 35 -14.64 7.06 5.77
CA GLN A 35 -15.54 8.19 5.60
C GLN A 35 -15.26 8.86 4.25
N ILE A 36 -16.28 9.53 3.69
CA ILE A 36 -16.09 10.41 2.55
C ILE A 36 -15.09 11.50 2.95
N ASN A 37 -14.17 11.82 2.05
CA ASN A 37 -13.03 12.73 2.28
C ASN A 37 -11.97 12.16 3.23
N GLY A 38 -12.11 10.93 3.69
CA GLY A 38 -11.08 10.26 4.46
C GLY A 38 -9.86 9.92 3.59
N ARG A 39 -8.73 9.65 4.22
CA ARG A 39 -7.48 9.37 3.52
C ARG A 39 -6.90 8.03 3.93
N LEU A 40 -6.44 7.27 2.93
CA LEU A 40 -5.65 6.06 3.15
C LEU A 40 -4.20 6.38 2.80
N ILE A 41 -3.28 6.00 3.68
CA ILE A 41 -1.83 6.12 3.45
C ILE A 41 -1.22 4.75 3.70
N ILE A 42 -0.50 4.23 2.70
CA ILE A 42 0.25 2.99 2.86
C ILE A 42 1.73 3.24 2.66
N GLY A 43 2.55 2.47 3.35
CA GLY A 43 3.99 2.47 3.15
C GLY A 43 4.47 1.04 2.96
N ILE A 44 5.29 0.81 1.96
CA ILE A 44 5.81 -0.50 1.61
C ILE A 44 7.28 -0.42 1.21
N ASP A 45 8.06 -1.37 1.71
CA ASP A 45 9.47 -1.49 1.32
C ASP A 45 9.66 -2.56 0.26
N LEU A 46 8.78 -3.55 0.21
CA LEU A 46 8.83 -4.62 -0.78
C LEU A 46 8.07 -4.19 -2.03
N TYR A 47 8.79 -3.76 -3.05
CA TYR A 47 8.21 -3.42 -4.34
C TYR A 47 9.28 -3.59 -5.43
N PHE A 48 8.84 -3.75 -6.67
CA PHE A 48 9.73 -4.16 -7.76
C PHE A 48 10.91 -3.21 -7.97
N GLU A 49 10.71 -1.91 -7.87
CA GLU A 49 11.75 -0.92 -8.08
C GLU A 49 12.77 -0.86 -6.93
N ASN A 50 12.49 -1.50 -5.80
CA ASN A 50 13.44 -1.63 -4.70
C ASN A 50 14.18 -2.97 -4.81
N GLN A 51 15.35 -2.96 -5.42
CA GLN A 51 16.15 -4.16 -5.67
C GLN A 51 16.49 -4.91 -4.37
N GLU A 52 16.73 -4.19 -3.30
CA GLU A 52 17.06 -4.78 -2.00
C GLU A 52 15.95 -5.74 -1.52
N SER A 53 14.70 -5.49 -1.87
CA SER A 53 13.58 -6.31 -1.41
C SER A 53 13.41 -7.63 -2.19
N HIS A 54 14.11 -7.81 -3.31
CA HIS A 54 13.88 -8.95 -4.21
C HIS A 54 14.20 -10.31 -3.59
N THR A 55 15.05 -10.38 -2.56
CA THR A 55 15.41 -11.63 -1.91
C THR A 55 14.71 -11.85 -0.58
N TRP A 56 13.82 -10.95 -0.19
CA TRP A 56 13.23 -10.99 1.16
C TRP A 56 12.32 -12.20 1.39
N GLU A 57 11.55 -12.61 0.38
CA GLU A 57 10.69 -13.79 0.53
C GLU A 57 11.50 -15.03 0.88
N ASP A 58 12.60 -15.25 0.17
CA ASP A 58 13.49 -16.39 0.43
C ASP A 58 14.17 -16.29 1.80
N ARG A 59 14.57 -15.10 2.20
CA ARG A 59 15.31 -14.86 3.44
C ARG A 59 14.41 -14.98 4.68
N VAL A 60 13.15 -14.56 4.56
CA VAL A 60 12.19 -14.59 5.66
C VAL A 60 11.41 -15.90 5.70
N GLY A 61 11.23 -16.55 4.55
CA GLY A 61 10.48 -17.79 4.44
C GLY A 61 8.97 -17.60 4.48
N THR A 62 8.50 -16.37 4.24
CA THR A 62 7.07 -16.03 4.21
C THR A 62 6.73 -15.51 2.82
N GLU A 63 5.59 -15.96 2.28
CA GLU A 63 5.13 -15.47 0.98
C GLU A 63 4.87 -13.96 1.03
N MET A 64 5.38 -13.24 0.04
CA MET A 64 5.20 -11.80 -0.11
C MET A 64 4.82 -11.47 -1.55
N LYS A 65 3.89 -10.54 -1.74
CA LYS A 65 3.43 -10.15 -3.06
C LYS A 65 4.24 -8.94 -3.55
N MET A 66 5.05 -9.17 -4.58
CA MET A 66 5.89 -8.15 -5.20
C MET A 66 5.14 -7.48 -6.35
N PHE A 67 4.92 -6.17 -6.22
CA PHE A 67 4.29 -5.37 -7.27
C PHE A 67 5.15 -4.17 -7.62
N LYS A 68 4.93 -3.63 -8.81
CA LYS A 68 5.54 -2.37 -9.22
C LYS A 68 4.81 -1.20 -8.57
N GLU A 69 5.48 -0.05 -8.48
CA GLU A 69 4.86 1.18 -7.99
C GLU A 69 3.57 1.50 -8.76
N SER A 70 3.59 1.37 -10.10
CA SER A 70 2.41 1.61 -10.94
C SER A 70 1.25 0.69 -10.59
N GLU A 71 1.53 -0.54 -10.18
CA GLU A 71 0.50 -1.49 -9.78
C GLU A 71 -0.14 -1.10 -8.45
N TRP A 72 0.68 -0.67 -7.47
CA TRP A 72 0.15 -0.17 -6.20
C TRP A 72 -0.75 1.06 -6.42
N ILE A 73 -0.34 1.98 -7.29
CA ILE A 73 -1.16 3.15 -7.66
C ILE A 73 -2.47 2.70 -8.30
N SER A 74 -2.42 1.71 -9.21
CA SER A 74 -3.62 1.21 -9.88
C SER A 74 -4.62 0.60 -8.90
N PHE A 75 -4.16 -0.01 -7.80
CA PHE A 75 -5.06 -0.56 -6.79
C PHE A 75 -5.90 0.54 -6.14
N PHE A 76 -5.30 1.71 -5.92
CA PHE A 76 -6.03 2.88 -5.41
C PHE A 76 -7.03 3.40 -6.45
N GLU A 77 -6.60 3.50 -7.71
CA GLU A 77 -7.46 3.98 -8.80
C GLU A 77 -8.68 3.08 -8.98
N LEU A 78 -8.46 1.77 -9.02
CA LEU A 78 -9.53 0.79 -9.22
C LEU A 78 -10.50 0.74 -8.02
N ALA A 79 -10.03 1.07 -6.82
CA ALA A 79 -10.89 1.15 -5.65
C ALA A 79 -11.80 2.38 -5.66
N GLY A 80 -11.41 3.43 -6.39
CA GLY A 80 -12.17 4.68 -6.49
C GLY A 80 -11.54 5.88 -5.82
N PHE A 81 -10.35 5.73 -5.23
CA PHE A 81 -9.64 6.85 -4.60
C PHE A 81 -9.35 7.96 -5.61
N ARG A 82 -9.31 9.19 -5.13
CA ARG A 82 -8.93 10.39 -5.90
C ARG A 82 -7.74 11.07 -5.22
N GLU A 83 -7.15 12.05 -5.90
CA GLU A 83 -5.97 12.76 -5.40
C GLU A 83 -4.87 11.80 -4.97
N ILE A 84 -4.62 10.79 -5.81
CA ILE A 84 -3.63 9.75 -5.52
C ILE A 84 -2.24 10.33 -5.73
N LYS A 85 -1.37 10.15 -4.73
CA LYS A 85 0.01 10.60 -4.78
C LYS A 85 0.93 9.48 -4.30
N SER A 86 2.16 9.48 -4.78
CA SER A 86 3.18 8.54 -4.31
C SER A 86 4.52 9.26 -4.22
N TRP A 87 5.35 8.78 -3.29
CA TRP A 87 6.73 9.26 -3.15
C TRP A 87 7.58 8.21 -2.45
N ARG A 88 8.90 8.43 -2.47
CA ARG A 88 9.88 7.58 -1.79
C ARG A 88 10.40 8.30 -0.55
N SER A 89 10.18 7.70 0.61
CA SER A 89 10.63 8.24 1.88
C SER A 89 11.97 7.61 2.27
N ASN A 90 12.90 8.41 2.79
CA ASN A 90 14.24 7.97 3.22
C ASN A 90 15.08 7.33 2.12
N LYS A 91 14.92 7.79 0.88
CA LYS A 91 15.74 7.31 -0.24
C LYS A 91 17.21 7.59 0.02
N GLN A 92 18.06 6.57 -0.15
CA GLN A 92 19.50 6.66 0.02
C GLN A 92 20.21 6.04 -1.20
N LYS A 93 21.54 6.14 -1.25
CA LYS A 93 22.33 5.67 -2.39
C LYS A 93 22.02 4.23 -2.77
N ASP A 94 21.95 3.32 -1.79
CA ASP A 94 21.73 1.88 -2.01
C ASP A 94 20.35 1.41 -1.56
N TRP A 95 19.42 2.36 -1.37
CA TRP A 95 18.09 2.09 -0.86
C TRP A 95 17.06 2.95 -1.60
N ALA A 96 16.16 2.32 -2.33
CA ALA A 96 15.17 3.04 -3.11
C ALA A 96 14.16 3.83 -2.27
N GLY A 97 14.12 3.57 -0.97
CA GLY A 97 13.21 4.23 -0.04
C GLY A 97 11.94 3.42 0.21
N THR A 98 11.19 3.85 1.21
CA THR A 98 9.85 3.33 1.44
C THR A 98 8.90 3.96 0.44
N LEU A 99 8.23 3.14 -0.34
CA LEU A 99 7.20 3.64 -1.26
C LEU A 99 5.96 3.99 -0.45
N VAL A 100 5.57 5.25 -0.52
CA VAL A 100 4.34 5.73 0.13
C VAL A 100 3.32 6.02 -0.96
N VAL A 101 2.10 5.50 -0.79
CA VAL A 101 0.98 5.79 -1.68
C VAL A 101 -0.18 6.28 -0.83
N THR A 102 -0.82 7.35 -1.25
CA THR A 102 -1.97 7.92 -0.55
C THR A 102 -3.08 8.26 -1.53
N GLY A 103 -4.31 8.17 -1.06
CA GLY A 103 -5.48 8.56 -1.82
C GLY A 103 -6.60 9.02 -0.90
N LYS A 104 -7.53 9.77 -1.46
CA LYS A 104 -8.67 10.34 -0.75
C LYS A 104 -9.97 9.73 -1.27
N LYS A 105 -10.86 9.37 -0.36
CA LYS A 105 -12.16 8.83 -0.73
C LYS A 105 -13.12 9.92 -1.23
#